data_7e817904c9ee253c4dad7f3954b2f82d
#
_entry.id   7e817904c9ee253c4dad7f3954b2f82d
#
_cell.length_a   1.000
_cell.length_b   1.000
_cell.length_c   1.000
_cell.angle_alpha   90.00
_cell.angle_beta   90.00
_cell.angle_gamma   90.00
#
_symmetry.space_group_name_H-M   'P 1'
#
loop_
_entity.id
_entity.type
_entity.pdbx_description
1 polymer ?
#
loop_
_entity_poly.entity_id
_entity_poly.type
_entity_poly.pdbx_seq_one_letter_code
_entity_poly.pdbx_strand_id
1 'polypeptide(L)'
;VAGNGAEAINQIPAEVWAKLAEERESAVTLLNQVRDGVPYYMIIPLILVLITAFMGYQTFICLFLGIASAYVLGKFAGTVTDTNSFFNDLIMSGFADAGSWVVVMMMWVAAFGGIMKMMDAFKPLSDLLGRISRNVRQLMFWNAVLSIFGNMALADEMAQIVTIGPIIKNLVEKNVVASEEDMYTLKLRNATFSDAMGVFGSQLIPWHVYIGFYIGIAATVYPLHEFVPIDIIKYNFIAYIAVFSMIILTLTGWDRFIPKFALPREPKVRLKTKEEIAADEAALHV
;
A
#
# COMPACT_ATOMS: atom_id res chain seq x y z
N VAL A 1 10.07 -26.65 16.45
CA VAL A 1 9.26 -27.57 15.64
C VAL A 1 10.09 -28.24 14.53
N ALA A 2 11.41 -28.10 14.53
CA ALA A 2 12.24 -28.56 13.41
C ALA A 2 12.64 -30.04 13.41
N GLY A 3 12.29 -30.81 14.40
CA GLY A 3 12.76 -32.22 14.50
C GLY A 3 11.78 -33.31 14.07
N ASN A 4 10.47 -33.08 14.19
CA ASN A 4 9.46 -34.15 14.02
C ASN A 4 8.39 -33.88 12.96
N GLY A 5 8.53 -32.82 12.17
CA GLY A 5 7.52 -32.45 11.18
C GLY A 5 7.34 -33.48 10.07
N ALA A 6 8.44 -33.97 9.52
CA ALA A 6 8.40 -34.97 8.44
C ALA A 6 7.82 -36.31 8.91
N GLU A 7 8.14 -36.75 10.13
CA GLU A 7 7.57 -37.97 10.71
C GLU A 7 6.08 -37.86 10.97
N ALA A 8 5.63 -36.72 11.48
CA ALA A 8 4.21 -36.45 11.71
C ALA A 8 3.42 -36.43 10.38
N ILE A 9 3.99 -35.87 9.33
CA ILE A 9 3.38 -35.81 7.99
C ILE A 9 3.22 -37.22 7.40
N ASN A 10 4.21 -38.10 7.60
CA ASN A 10 4.16 -39.49 7.12
C ASN A 10 3.10 -40.33 7.86
N GLN A 11 2.60 -39.89 9.01
CA GLN A 11 1.55 -40.58 9.78
C GLN A 11 0.13 -40.11 9.39
N ILE A 12 -0.02 -39.15 8.49
CA ILE A 12 -1.34 -38.70 8.02
C ILE A 12 -2.02 -39.81 7.23
N PRO A 13 -3.25 -40.23 7.61
CA PRO A 13 -3.99 -41.28 6.91
C PRO A 13 -4.29 -40.89 5.44
N ALA A 14 -4.30 -41.86 4.56
CA ALA A 14 -4.54 -41.66 3.13
C ALA A 14 -5.89 -40.98 2.83
N GLU A 15 -6.93 -41.26 3.64
CA GLU A 15 -8.24 -40.62 3.52
C GLU A 15 -8.17 -39.10 3.83
N VAL A 16 -7.35 -38.72 4.80
CA VAL A 16 -7.14 -37.29 5.15
C VAL A 16 -6.34 -36.59 4.05
N TRP A 17 -5.35 -37.27 3.47
CA TRP A 17 -4.62 -36.76 2.30
C TRP A 17 -5.53 -36.53 1.10
N ALA A 18 -6.43 -37.45 0.80
CA ALA A 18 -7.37 -37.33 -0.31
C ALA A 18 -8.32 -36.13 -0.11
N LYS A 19 -8.89 -35.98 1.08
CA LYS A 19 -9.72 -34.81 1.41
C LYS A 19 -8.95 -33.49 1.36
N LEU A 20 -7.71 -33.47 1.86
CA LEU A 20 -6.88 -32.27 1.84
C LEU A 20 -6.51 -31.89 0.41
N ALA A 21 -6.27 -32.85 -0.48
CA ALA A 21 -6.00 -32.63 -1.89
C ALA A 21 -7.22 -32.07 -2.64
N GLU A 22 -8.43 -32.49 -2.27
CA GLU A 22 -9.67 -32.00 -2.85
C GLU A 22 -10.04 -30.59 -2.35
N GLU A 23 -9.88 -30.32 -1.05
CA GLU A 23 -10.29 -29.08 -0.45
C GLU A 23 -9.19 -27.99 -0.50
N ARG A 24 -7.91 -28.38 -0.40
CA ARG A 24 -6.76 -27.47 -0.30
C ARG A 24 -5.49 -28.07 -0.93
N GLU A 25 -5.41 -28.07 -2.24
CA GLU A 25 -4.24 -28.59 -2.98
C GLU A 25 -2.91 -27.90 -2.56
N SER A 26 -2.96 -26.60 -2.27
CA SER A 26 -1.79 -25.85 -1.78
C SER A 26 -1.27 -26.34 -0.43
N ALA A 27 -2.14 -26.88 0.43
CA ALA A 27 -1.75 -27.48 1.70
C ALA A 27 -0.96 -28.77 1.50
N VAL A 28 -1.37 -29.59 0.53
CA VAL A 28 -0.63 -30.81 0.16
C VAL A 28 0.77 -30.47 -0.34
N THR A 29 0.87 -29.46 -1.19
CA THR A 29 2.15 -28.96 -1.71
C THR A 29 3.08 -28.49 -0.58
N LEU A 30 2.56 -27.70 0.37
CA LEU A 30 3.32 -27.24 1.52
C LEU A 30 3.80 -28.39 2.41
N LEU A 31 2.91 -29.35 2.71
CA LEU A 31 3.25 -30.50 3.55
C LEU A 31 4.32 -31.37 2.88
N ASN A 32 4.25 -31.57 1.56
CA ASN A 32 5.29 -32.27 0.80
C ASN A 32 6.63 -31.53 0.86
N GLN A 33 6.62 -30.17 0.73
CA GLN A 33 7.84 -29.36 0.87
C GLN A 33 8.46 -29.45 2.28
N VAL A 34 7.62 -29.50 3.32
CA VAL A 34 8.10 -29.70 4.71
C VAL A 34 8.67 -31.09 4.89
N ARG A 35 8.06 -32.15 4.29
CA ARG A 35 8.53 -33.51 4.35
C ARG A 35 9.85 -33.73 3.60
N ASP A 36 9.91 -33.24 2.37
CA ASP A 36 11.01 -33.51 1.45
C ASP A 36 12.15 -32.46 1.59
N GLY A 37 11.85 -31.33 2.23
CA GLY A 37 12.75 -30.20 2.39
C GLY A 37 12.83 -29.34 1.13
N VAL A 38 13.12 -28.05 1.31
CA VAL A 38 13.37 -27.11 0.21
C VAL A 38 14.84 -26.69 0.25
N PRO A 39 15.56 -26.78 -0.87
CA PRO A 39 16.96 -26.36 -0.91
C PRO A 39 17.12 -24.88 -0.51
N TYR A 40 18.10 -24.58 0.34
CA TYR A 40 18.34 -23.21 0.87
C TYR A 40 18.56 -22.16 -0.21
N TYR A 41 19.10 -22.56 -1.37
CA TYR A 41 19.32 -21.63 -2.48
C TYR A 41 18.01 -21.13 -3.13
N MET A 42 16.87 -21.73 -2.84
CA MET A 42 15.56 -21.23 -3.31
C MET A 42 15.16 -19.88 -2.67
N ILE A 43 15.91 -19.39 -1.68
CA ILE A 43 15.76 -18.03 -1.16
C ILE A 43 16.41 -16.95 -2.05
N ILE A 44 17.31 -17.36 -2.95
CA ILE A 44 18.09 -16.43 -3.81
C ILE A 44 17.19 -15.52 -4.66
N PRO A 45 16.10 -15.98 -5.31
CA PRO A 45 15.22 -15.10 -6.06
C PRO A 45 14.67 -13.93 -5.24
N LEU A 46 14.23 -14.21 -4.00
CA LEU A 46 13.75 -13.18 -3.09
C LEU A 46 14.86 -12.17 -2.73
N ILE A 47 16.03 -12.68 -2.37
CA ILE A 47 17.19 -11.83 -2.03
C ILE A 47 17.59 -10.96 -3.24
N LEU A 48 17.58 -11.51 -4.44
CA LEU A 48 17.90 -10.79 -5.67
C LEU A 48 16.93 -9.63 -5.94
N VAL A 49 15.63 -9.88 -5.78
CA VAL A 49 14.60 -8.82 -5.89
C VAL A 49 14.86 -7.72 -4.87
N LEU A 50 15.12 -8.06 -3.61
CA LEU A 50 15.37 -7.07 -2.56
C LEU A 50 16.64 -6.27 -2.83
N ILE A 51 17.74 -6.93 -3.19
CA ILE A 51 19.00 -6.22 -3.48
C ILE A 51 18.83 -5.25 -4.65
N THR A 52 18.23 -5.70 -5.75
CA THR A 52 18.03 -4.85 -6.92
C THR A 52 17.07 -3.70 -6.65
N ALA A 53 16.05 -3.90 -5.82
CA ALA A 53 15.15 -2.84 -5.37
C ALA A 53 15.89 -1.81 -4.50
N PHE A 54 16.73 -2.23 -3.56
CA PHE A 54 17.56 -1.32 -2.76
C PHE A 54 18.63 -0.59 -3.58
N MET A 55 19.09 -1.16 -4.68
CA MET A 55 19.98 -0.48 -5.64
C MET A 55 19.26 0.58 -6.49
N GLY A 56 17.93 0.68 -6.37
CA GLY A 56 17.12 1.69 -7.08
C GLY A 56 16.77 1.31 -8.52
N TYR A 57 16.87 0.04 -8.89
CA TYR A 57 16.39 -0.41 -10.20
C TYR A 57 14.85 -0.33 -10.29
N GLN A 58 14.35 -0.21 -11.51
CA GLN A 58 12.90 -0.20 -11.75
C GLN A 58 12.26 -1.51 -11.27
N THR A 59 11.08 -1.41 -10.67
CA THR A 59 10.34 -2.55 -10.09
C THR A 59 10.16 -3.70 -11.07
N PHE A 60 9.85 -3.42 -12.35
CA PHE A 60 9.72 -4.47 -13.37
C PHE A 60 11.01 -5.24 -13.60
N ILE A 61 12.17 -4.58 -13.57
CA ILE A 61 13.47 -5.23 -13.73
C ILE A 61 13.74 -6.13 -12.52
N CYS A 62 13.46 -5.64 -11.29
CA CYS A 62 13.65 -6.41 -10.06
C CYS A 62 12.79 -7.69 -10.08
N LEU A 63 11.51 -7.56 -10.41
CA LEU A 63 10.58 -8.70 -10.49
C LEU A 63 10.97 -9.67 -11.61
N PHE A 64 11.34 -9.17 -12.78
CA PHE A 64 11.80 -10.03 -13.89
C PHE A 64 13.03 -10.86 -13.51
N LEU A 65 14.03 -10.24 -12.86
CA LEU A 65 15.22 -10.95 -12.36
C LEU A 65 14.84 -11.99 -11.31
N GLY A 66 13.88 -11.68 -10.42
CA GLY A 66 13.35 -12.62 -9.44
C GLY A 66 12.71 -13.83 -10.10
N ILE A 67 11.79 -13.60 -11.05
CA ILE A 67 11.10 -14.66 -11.80
C ILE A 67 12.09 -15.52 -12.60
N ALA A 68 13.01 -14.88 -13.33
CA ALA A 68 14.00 -15.60 -14.12
C ALA A 68 14.91 -16.48 -13.25
N SER A 69 15.38 -15.96 -12.12
CA SER A 69 16.20 -16.71 -11.18
C SER A 69 15.40 -17.84 -10.50
N ALA A 70 14.14 -17.60 -10.15
CA ALA A 70 13.25 -18.63 -9.59
C ALA A 70 13.02 -19.78 -10.58
N TYR A 71 12.81 -19.46 -11.86
CA TYR A 71 12.67 -20.46 -12.91
C TYR A 71 13.94 -21.32 -13.05
N VAL A 72 15.10 -20.67 -13.17
CA VAL A 72 16.38 -21.38 -13.33
C VAL A 72 16.66 -22.27 -12.12
N LEU A 73 16.55 -21.73 -10.92
CA LEU A 73 16.80 -22.49 -9.68
C LEU A 73 15.75 -23.58 -9.46
N GLY A 74 14.50 -23.33 -9.82
CA GLY A 74 13.42 -24.31 -9.76
C GLY A 74 13.65 -25.50 -10.70
N LYS A 75 14.22 -25.26 -11.87
CA LYS A 75 14.66 -26.34 -12.78
C LYS A 75 15.79 -27.17 -12.17
N PHE A 76 16.79 -26.53 -11.56
CA PHE A 76 17.86 -27.24 -10.87
C PHE A 76 17.40 -28.01 -9.63
N ALA A 77 16.44 -27.47 -8.90
CA ALA A 77 15.84 -28.10 -7.72
C ALA A 77 14.82 -29.20 -8.07
N GLY A 78 14.40 -29.31 -9.33
CA GLY A 78 13.34 -30.23 -9.76
C GLY A 78 11.92 -29.81 -9.35
N THR A 79 11.74 -28.60 -8.77
CA THR A 79 10.42 -28.05 -8.39
C THR A 79 9.65 -27.54 -9.59
N VAL A 80 10.35 -27.11 -10.67
CA VAL A 80 9.75 -26.77 -11.97
C VAL A 80 9.95 -27.95 -12.90
N THR A 81 8.98 -28.85 -12.95
CA THR A 81 9.02 -30.06 -13.79
C THR A 81 8.81 -29.72 -15.25
N ASP A 82 7.80 -28.90 -15.54
CA ASP A 82 7.46 -28.47 -16.89
C ASP A 82 7.51 -26.93 -17.04
N THR A 83 8.15 -26.48 -18.12
CA THR A 83 8.27 -25.06 -18.45
C THR A 83 6.92 -24.45 -18.80
N ASN A 84 6.07 -25.22 -19.48
CA ASN A 84 4.76 -24.75 -19.93
C ASN A 84 3.83 -24.47 -18.73
N SER A 85 3.82 -25.37 -17.74
CA SER A 85 3.10 -25.17 -16.49
C SER A 85 3.60 -23.94 -15.73
N PHE A 86 4.90 -23.73 -15.66
CA PHE A 86 5.45 -22.55 -14.99
C PHE A 86 4.93 -21.24 -15.63
N PHE A 87 4.89 -21.16 -16.95
CA PHE A 87 4.41 -19.97 -17.63
C PHE A 87 2.88 -19.84 -17.60
N ASN A 88 2.14 -20.92 -17.85
CA ASN A 88 0.68 -20.86 -17.94
C ASN A 88 0.00 -20.86 -16.57
N ASP A 89 0.43 -21.68 -15.63
CA ASP A 89 -0.27 -21.85 -14.37
C ASP A 89 0.18 -20.84 -13.32
N LEU A 90 1.43 -20.36 -13.37
CA LEU A 90 1.94 -19.36 -12.42
C LEU A 90 1.94 -17.95 -13.00
N ILE A 91 2.58 -17.72 -14.16
CA ILE A 91 2.77 -16.36 -14.67
C ILE A 91 1.49 -15.84 -15.32
N MET A 92 0.86 -16.61 -16.21
CA MET A 92 -0.35 -16.16 -16.89
C MET A 92 -1.54 -16.04 -15.95
N SER A 93 -1.70 -16.97 -14.98
CA SER A 93 -2.75 -16.83 -13.97
C SER A 93 -2.52 -15.62 -13.07
N GLY A 94 -1.27 -15.38 -12.64
CA GLY A 94 -0.92 -14.20 -11.86
C GLY A 94 -1.22 -12.88 -12.59
N PHE A 95 -0.95 -12.80 -13.90
CA PHE A 95 -1.34 -11.65 -14.72
C PHE A 95 -2.85 -11.53 -14.89
N ALA A 96 -3.56 -12.64 -15.08
CA ALA A 96 -5.02 -12.63 -15.20
C ALA A 96 -5.68 -12.16 -13.90
N ASP A 97 -5.24 -12.66 -12.77
CA ASP A 97 -5.75 -12.29 -11.44
C ASP A 97 -5.47 -10.83 -11.12
N ALA A 98 -4.25 -10.35 -11.36
CA ALA A 98 -3.89 -8.96 -11.15
C ALA A 98 -4.59 -8.00 -12.11
N GLY A 99 -4.79 -8.41 -13.38
CA GLY A 99 -5.29 -7.55 -14.45
C GLY A 99 -6.81 -7.35 -14.44
N SER A 100 -7.59 -8.37 -14.10
CA SER A 100 -9.04 -8.31 -14.29
C SER A 100 -9.73 -7.38 -13.27
N TRP A 101 -9.52 -7.59 -11.99
CA TRP A 101 -10.19 -6.85 -10.92
C TRP A 101 -9.64 -5.45 -10.72
N VAL A 102 -8.31 -5.30 -10.68
CA VAL A 102 -7.64 -4.02 -10.41
C VAL A 102 -7.93 -3.01 -11.51
N VAL A 103 -7.87 -3.41 -12.77
CA VAL A 103 -8.12 -2.50 -13.91
C VAL A 103 -9.57 -2.01 -13.91
N VAL A 104 -10.55 -2.91 -13.73
CA VAL A 104 -11.97 -2.53 -13.67
C VAL A 104 -12.24 -1.60 -12.49
N MET A 105 -11.67 -1.89 -11.34
CA MET A 105 -11.80 -1.04 -10.15
C MET A 105 -11.20 0.35 -10.39
N MET A 106 -9.99 0.44 -10.96
CA MET A 106 -9.36 1.73 -11.29
C MET A 106 -10.19 2.56 -12.27
N MET A 107 -10.85 1.92 -13.24
CA MET A 107 -11.76 2.62 -14.16
C MET A 107 -12.96 3.22 -13.41
N TRP A 108 -13.60 2.46 -12.52
CA TRP A 108 -14.74 2.96 -11.71
C TRP A 108 -14.32 4.09 -10.77
N VAL A 109 -13.18 3.96 -10.13
CA VAL A 109 -12.60 4.99 -9.23
C VAL A 109 -12.29 6.26 -10.01
N ALA A 110 -11.68 6.16 -11.18
CA ALA A 110 -11.40 7.31 -12.03
C ALA A 110 -12.69 8.02 -12.48
N ALA A 111 -13.71 7.25 -12.87
CA ALA A 111 -15.02 7.79 -13.24
C ALA A 111 -15.69 8.49 -12.03
N PHE A 112 -15.70 7.87 -10.86
CA PHE A 112 -16.22 8.46 -9.64
C PHE A 112 -15.49 9.75 -9.26
N GLY A 113 -14.15 9.73 -9.25
CA GLY A 113 -13.32 10.91 -8.97
C GLY A 113 -13.58 12.04 -9.96
N GLY A 114 -13.79 11.71 -11.24
CA GLY A 114 -14.17 12.68 -12.28
C GLY A 114 -15.51 13.37 -11.98
N ILE A 115 -16.52 12.60 -11.61
CA ILE A 115 -17.85 13.12 -11.25
C ILE A 115 -17.74 14.02 -10.00
N MET A 116 -17.07 13.56 -8.97
CA MET A 116 -16.87 14.31 -7.73
C MET A 116 -16.17 15.65 -7.96
N LYS A 117 -15.19 15.67 -8.85
CA LYS A 117 -14.49 16.89 -9.26
C LYS A 117 -15.41 17.84 -10.02
N MET A 118 -16.23 17.33 -10.95
CA MET A 118 -17.18 18.16 -11.72
C MET A 118 -18.27 18.79 -10.84
N MET A 119 -18.64 18.11 -9.75
CA MET A 119 -19.66 18.57 -8.81
C MET A 119 -19.13 19.53 -7.74
N ASP A 120 -17.80 19.82 -7.72
CA ASP A 120 -17.14 20.53 -6.61
C ASP A 120 -17.49 19.94 -5.23
N ALA A 121 -17.76 18.64 -5.18
CA ALA A 121 -18.28 17.95 -4.00
C ALA A 121 -17.39 18.07 -2.76
N PHE A 122 -16.12 18.40 -2.96
CA PHE A 122 -15.13 18.53 -1.89
C PHE A 122 -14.96 19.94 -1.36
N LYS A 123 -15.53 20.95 -2.04
CA LYS A 123 -15.44 22.36 -1.64
C LYS A 123 -15.94 22.62 -0.21
N PRO A 124 -17.13 22.12 0.21
CA PRO A 124 -17.60 22.32 1.57
C PRO A 124 -16.67 21.78 2.65
N LEU A 125 -16.07 20.60 2.38
CA LEU A 125 -15.13 19.97 3.28
C LEU A 125 -13.82 20.77 3.38
N SER A 126 -13.27 21.18 2.23
CA SER A 126 -12.08 22.04 2.17
C SER A 126 -12.30 23.37 2.91
N ASP A 127 -13.44 24.01 2.72
CA ASP A 127 -13.79 25.27 3.39
C ASP A 127 -13.92 25.09 4.90
N LEU A 128 -14.53 24.00 5.36
CA LEU A 128 -14.64 23.67 6.77
C LEU A 128 -13.25 23.50 7.41
N LEU A 129 -12.40 22.68 6.79
CA LEU A 129 -11.06 22.40 7.29
C LEU A 129 -10.16 23.63 7.29
N GLY A 130 -10.27 24.48 6.27
CA GLY A 130 -9.58 25.78 6.25
C GLY A 130 -9.99 26.70 7.40
N ARG A 131 -11.29 26.74 7.74
CA ARG A 131 -11.82 27.57 8.83
C ARG A 131 -11.38 27.14 10.23
N ILE A 132 -11.25 25.84 10.46
CA ILE A 132 -10.87 25.30 11.78
C ILE A 132 -9.36 25.22 11.97
N SER A 133 -8.58 25.31 10.90
CA SER A 133 -7.11 25.26 10.97
C SER A 133 -6.53 26.60 11.39
N ARG A 134 -5.64 26.57 12.38
CA ARG A 134 -4.96 27.76 12.93
C ARG A 134 -3.54 27.96 12.39
N ASN A 135 -2.96 26.93 11.82
CA ASN A 135 -1.62 26.97 11.21
C ASN A 135 -1.48 25.89 10.13
N VAL A 136 -0.45 26.00 9.31
CA VAL A 136 -0.21 25.09 8.18
C VAL A 136 0.04 23.65 8.63
N ARG A 137 0.62 23.43 9.81
CA ARG A 137 0.81 22.07 10.36
C ARG A 137 -0.51 21.37 10.68
N GLN A 138 -1.53 22.13 11.10
CA GLN A 138 -2.88 21.57 11.28
C GLN A 138 -3.52 21.18 9.93
N LEU A 139 -3.19 21.86 8.83
CA LEU A 139 -3.59 21.38 7.51
C LEU A 139 -2.97 20.01 7.18
N MET A 140 -1.72 19.77 7.58
CA MET A 140 -1.09 18.44 7.46
C MET A 140 -1.80 17.37 8.30
N PHE A 141 -2.22 17.73 9.52
CA PHE A 141 -3.01 16.81 10.35
C PHE A 141 -4.34 16.46 9.67
N TRP A 142 -5.04 17.44 9.11
CA TRP A 142 -6.27 17.16 8.36
C TRP A 142 -6.02 16.34 7.10
N ASN A 143 -4.87 16.53 6.45
CA ASN A 143 -4.46 15.63 5.36
C ASN A 143 -4.37 14.18 5.84
N ALA A 144 -3.73 13.92 6.98
CA ALA A 144 -3.67 12.56 7.55
C ALA A 144 -5.07 11.99 7.83
N VAL A 145 -5.92 12.78 8.49
CA VAL A 145 -7.30 12.36 8.80
C VAL A 145 -8.08 12.05 7.54
N LEU A 146 -8.03 12.91 6.52
CA LEU A 146 -8.72 12.70 5.26
C LEU A 146 -8.18 11.50 4.49
N SER A 147 -6.86 11.30 4.48
CA SER A 147 -6.25 10.17 3.79
C SER A 147 -6.64 8.83 4.43
N ILE A 148 -6.60 8.75 5.76
CA ILE A 148 -7.03 7.54 6.48
C ILE A 148 -8.54 7.32 6.31
N PHE A 149 -9.35 8.38 6.45
CA PHE A 149 -10.80 8.27 6.29
C PHE A 149 -11.19 7.90 4.85
N GLY A 150 -10.50 8.46 3.85
CA GLY A 150 -10.66 8.10 2.45
C GLY A 150 -10.39 6.62 2.20
N ASN A 151 -9.32 6.08 2.77
CA ASN A 151 -9.02 4.65 2.73
C ASN A 151 -10.10 3.81 3.43
N MET A 152 -10.60 4.26 4.57
CA MET A 152 -11.70 3.55 5.27
C MET A 152 -12.98 3.51 4.45
N ALA A 153 -13.31 4.60 3.77
CA ALA A 153 -14.54 4.73 2.99
C ALA A 153 -14.46 4.05 1.64
N LEU A 154 -13.30 4.14 0.96
CA LEU A 154 -13.11 3.64 -0.40
C LEU A 154 -12.48 2.25 -0.44
N ALA A 155 -11.89 1.81 0.68
CA ALA A 155 -11.18 0.54 0.84
C ALA A 155 -10.06 0.30 -0.18
N ASP A 156 -9.57 1.37 -0.81
CA ASP A 156 -8.53 1.34 -1.85
C ASP A 156 -7.67 2.61 -1.82
N GLU A 157 -6.35 2.42 -1.88
CA GLU A 157 -5.37 3.52 -1.83
C GLU A 157 -5.40 4.40 -3.08
N MET A 158 -5.49 3.81 -4.27
CA MET A 158 -5.53 4.58 -5.52
C MET A 158 -6.79 5.42 -5.59
N ALA A 159 -7.92 4.86 -5.14
CA ALA A 159 -9.17 5.58 -4.99
C ALA A 159 -9.03 6.76 -4.02
N GLN A 160 -8.35 6.55 -2.90
CA GLN A 160 -8.07 7.58 -1.91
C GLN A 160 -7.22 8.71 -2.51
N ILE A 161 -6.10 8.39 -3.17
CA ILE A 161 -5.20 9.39 -3.78
C ILE A 161 -5.95 10.25 -4.79
N VAL A 162 -6.71 9.63 -5.69
CA VAL A 162 -7.45 10.34 -6.76
C VAL A 162 -8.57 11.21 -6.17
N THR A 163 -9.20 10.77 -5.08
CA THR A 163 -10.33 11.47 -4.48
C THR A 163 -9.88 12.54 -3.47
N ILE A 164 -8.97 12.20 -2.57
CA ILE A 164 -8.53 13.08 -1.47
C ILE A 164 -7.42 14.05 -1.94
N GLY A 165 -6.56 13.63 -2.86
CA GLY A 165 -5.47 14.47 -3.37
C GLY A 165 -5.93 15.86 -3.86
N PRO A 166 -6.95 15.98 -4.72
CA PRO A 166 -7.50 17.26 -5.13
C PRO A 166 -8.06 18.12 -3.98
N ILE A 167 -8.64 17.49 -2.95
CA ILE A 167 -9.14 18.19 -1.76
C ILE A 167 -7.98 18.85 -1.01
N ILE A 168 -6.93 18.09 -0.75
CA ILE A 168 -5.74 18.58 -0.06
C ILE A 168 -5.04 19.68 -0.86
N LYS A 169 -4.92 19.49 -2.18
CA LYS A 169 -4.38 20.52 -3.06
C LYS A 169 -5.18 21.82 -2.97
N ASN A 170 -6.49 21.75 -3.09
CA ASN A 170 -7.38 22.92 -3.01
C ASN A 170 -7.32 23.57 -1.61
N LEU A 171 -7.32 22.77 -0.56
CA LEU A 171 -7.18 23.23 0.83
C LEU A 171 -5.90 24.07 1.02
N VAL A 172 -4.78 23.63 0.47
CA VAL A 172 -3.50 24.33 0.55
C VAL A 172 -3.50 25.59 -0.31
N GLU A 173 -3.89 25.51 -1.57
CA GLU A 173 -3.90 26.66 -2.50
C GLU A 173 -4.82 27.77 -2.04
N LYS A 174 -5.98 27.43 -1.49
CA LYS A 174 -6.96 28.40 -1.02
C LYS A 174 -6.53 29.08 0.28
N ASN A 175 -5.89 28.35 1.21
CA ASN A 175 -5.68 28.83 2.57
C ASN A 175 -4.25 29.26 2.91
N VAL A 176 -3.27 29.05 2.02
CA VAL A 176 -1.85 29.33 2.31
C VAL A 176 -1.30 30.43 1.42
N VAL A 177 -0.52 31.33 2.03
CA VAL A 177 0.33 32.31 1.32
C VAL A 177 1.75 31.80 1.33
N ALA A 178 2.34 31.69 0.14
CA ALA A 178 3.71 31.26 -0.06
C ALA A 178 4.30 31.87 -1.35
N SER A 179 5.63 31.89 -1.47
CA SER A 179 6.29 32.04 -2.76
C SER A 179 5.97 30.85 -3.67
N GLU A 180 6.21 30.95 -4.97
CA GLU A 180 5.99 29.82 -5.89
C GLU A 180 6.82 28.59 -5.49
N GLU A 181 8.08 28.80 -5.09
CA GLU A 181 8.99 27.75 -4.65
C GLU A 181 8.52 27.09 -3.34
N ASP A 182 8.14 27.90 -2.35
CA ASP A 182 7.63 27.39 -1.08
C ASP A 182 6.28 26.67 -1.25
N MET A 183 5.42 27.17 -2.14
CA MET A 183 4.15 26.55 -2.47
C MET A 183 4.36 25.19 -3.17
N TYR A 184 5.30 25.11 -4.09
CA TYR A 184 5.68 23.84 -4.73
C TYR A 184 6.20 22.84 -3.70
N THR A 185 7.11 23.27 -2.82
CA THR A 185 7.65 22.45 -1.74
C THR A 185 6.55 21.97 -0.78
N LEU A 186 5.60 22.84 -0.43
CA LEU A 186 4.48 22.49 0.43
C LEU A 186 3.55 21.46 -0.24
N LYS A 187 3.25 21.66 -1.52
CA LYS A 187 2.45 20.70 -2.29
C LYS A 187 3.12 19.32 -2.37
N LEU A 188 4.42 19.30 -2.66
CA LEU A 188 5.19 18.06 -2.70
C LEU A 188 5.21 17.37 -1.32
N ARG A 189 5.42 18.16 -0.24
CA ARG A 189 5.36 17.66 1.14
C ARG A 189 4.00 17.04 1.47
N ASN A 190 2.91 17.72 1.10
CA ASN A 190 1.55 17.21 1.32
C ASN A 190 1.25 15.97 0.49
N ALA A 191 1.68 15.92 -0.75
CA ALA A 191 1.50 14.75 -1.61
C ALA A 191 2.23 13.52 -1.05
N THR A 192 3.51 13.66 -0.70
CA THR A 192 4.30 12.56 -0.10
C THR A 192 3.70 12.12 1.24
N PHE A 193 3.21 13.06 2.05
CA PHE A 193 2.57 12.74 3.32
C PHE A 193 1.24 12.00 3.13
N SER A 194 0.41 12.46 2.18
CA SER A 194 -0.86 11.82 1.84
C SER A 194 -0.66 10.39 1.32
N ASP A 195 0.32 10.20 0.46
CA ASP A 195 0.73 8.89 -0.05
C ASP A 195 1.17 7.96 1.10
N ALA A 196 2.06 8.42 1.97
CA ALA A 196 2.50 7.64 3.12
C ALA A 196 1.35 7.29 4.08
N MET A 197 0.41 8.23 4.32
CA MET A 197 -0.79 7.97 5.12
C MET A 197 -1.74 7.01 4.40
N GLY A 198 -1.79 7.06 3.08
CA GLY A 198 -2.50 6.13 2.23
C GLY A 198 -1.96 4.71 2.40
N VAL A 199 -0.69 4.52 2.08
CA VAL A 199 0.00 3.21 2.12
C VAL A 199 -0.01 2.57 3.50
N PHE A 200 0.44 3.29 4.53
CA PHE A 200 0.55 2.70 5.88
C PHE A 200 -0.79 2.70 6.61
N GLY A 201 -1.63 3.72 6.41
CA GLY A 201 -2.95 3.80 7.03
C GLY A 201 -3.90 2.72 6.53
N SER A 202 -3.84 2.39 5.24
CA SER A 202 -4.63 1.33 4.62
C SER A 202 -4.41 -0.03 5.26
N GLN A 203 -3.19 -0.30 5.70
CA GLN A 203 -2.79 -1.56 6.32
C GLN A 203 -3.31 -1.74 7.75
N LEU A 204 -3.96 -0.73 8.31
CA LEU A 204 -4.62 -0.78 9.63
C LEU A 204 -6.14 -0.89 9.53
N ILE A 205 -6.70 -1.01 8.32
CA ILE A 205 -8.14 -1.04 8.06
C ILE A 205 -8.55 -2.48 7.70
N PRO A 206 -9.35 -3.16 8.53
CA PRO A 206 -9.63 -4.60 8.36
C PRO A 206 -10.28 -4.97 7.03
N TRP A 207 -11.07 -4.09 6.44
CA TRP A 207 -11.78 -4.31 5.16
C TRP A 207 -11.06 -3.73 3.94
N HIS A 208 -9.85 -3.21 4.12
CA HIS A 208 -9.08 -2.65 3.02
C HIS A 208 -8.57 -3.76 2.08
N VAL A 209 -8.51 -3.46 0.80
CA VAL A 209 -8.09 -4.40 -0.25
C VAL A 209 -6.71 -5.01 0.03
N TYR A 210 -5.77 -4.25 0.60
CA TYR A 210 -4.45 -4.77 0.95
C TYR A 210 -4.49 -5.87 2.00
N ILE A 211 -5.36 -5.75 2.99
CA ILE A 211 -5.51 -6.79 4.02
C ILE A 211 -6.07 -8.07 3.39
N GLY A 212 -7.06 -7.96 2.50
CA GLY A 212 -7.56 -9.11 1.74
C GLY A 212 -6.48 -9.76 0.88
N PHE A 213 -5.66 -8.94 0.21
CA PHE A 213 -4.53 -9.42 -0.58
C PHE A 213 -3.47 -10.14 0.27
N TYR A 214 -3.11 -9.59 1.44
CA TYR A 214 -2.15 -10.24 2.34
C TYR A 214 -2.68 -11.56 2.89
N ILE A 215 -3.97 -11.63 3.24
CA ILE A 215 -4.63 -12.88 3.65
C ILE A 215 -4.58 -13.91 2.53
N GLY A 216 -4.88 -13.50 1.29
CA GLY A 216 -4.81 -14.39 0.13
C GLY A 216 -3.41 -14.98 -0.08
N ILE A 217 -2.36 -14.12 -0.03
CA ILE A 217 -0.98 -14.59 -0.12
C ILE A 217 -0.63 -15.51 1.06
N ALA A 218 -0.97 -15.11 2.28
CA ALA A 218 -0.68 -15.90 3.47
C ALA A 218 -1.36 -17.29 3.41
N ALA A 219 -2.60 -17.36 2.95
CA ALA A 219 -3.33 -18.60 2.76
C ALA A 219 -2.68 -19.51 1.69
N THR A 220 -2.11 -18.92 0.64
CA THR A 220 -1.39 -19.69 -0.39
C THR A 220 -0.08 -20.26 0.14
N VAL A 221 0.66 -19.46 0.93
CA VAL A 221 1.97 -19.87 1.49
C VAL A 221 1.81 -20.79 2.70
N TYR A 222 0.80 -20.55 3.54
CA TYR A 222 0.54 -21.33 4.74
C TYR A 222 -0.94 -21.72 4.85
N PRO A 223 -1.41 -22.68 4.03
CA PRO A 223 -2.82 -23.04 3.95
C PRO A 223 -3.35 -23.81 5.16
N LEU A 224 -2.50 -24.14 6.14
CA LEU A 224 -2.89 -24.84 7.36
C LEU A 224 -3.53 -23.93 8.42
N HIS A 225 -3.51 -22.62 8.23
CA HIS A 225 -4.10 -21.64 9.13
C HIS A 225 -5.04 -20.71 8.35
N GLU A 226 -6.22 -20.49 8.89
CA GLU A 226 -7.18 -19.54 8.35
C GLU A 226 -6.90 -18.15 8.95
N PHE A 227 -6.29 -17.29 8.11
CA PHE A 227 -5.94 -15.94 8.52
C PHE A 227 -7.17 -15.02 8.49
N VAL A 228 -7.33 -14.23 9.54
CA VAL A 228 -8.33 -13.16 9.60
C VAL A 228 -7.65 -11.78 9.59
N PRO A 229 -8.36 -10.71 9.20
CA PRO A 229 -7.76 -9.37 9.09
C PRO A 229 -6.97 -8.92 10.31
N ILE A 230 -7.45 -9.25 11.50
CA ILE A 230 -6.81 -8.84 12.75
C ILE A 230 -5.45 -9.52 12.96
N ASP A 231 -5.24 -10.72 12.42
CA ASP A 231 -3.95 -11.41 12.52
C ASP A 231 -2.87 -10.67 11.76
N ILE A 232 -3.22 -10.11 10.59
CA ILE A 232 -2.31 -9.30 9.79
C ILE A 232 -2.04 -7.96 10.48
N ILE A 233 -3.10 -7.25 10.87
CA ILE A 233 -3.01 -5.91 11.46
C ILE A 233 -2.23 -5.93 12.76
N LYS A 234 -2.52 -6.88 13.65
CA LYS A 234 -1.91 -6.99 14.99
C LYS A 234 -0.39 -7.01 14.96
N TYR A 235 0.22 -7.61 13.96
CA TYR A 235 1.67 -7.74 13.83
C TYR A 235 2.29 -6.75 12.84
N ASN A 236 1.51 -5.86 12.26
CA ASN A 236 2.00 -4.83 11.33
C ASN A 236 2.56 -3.60 12.07
N PHE A 237 3.60 -3.81 12.87
CA PHE A 237 4.23 -2.74 13.66
C PHE A 237 4.75 -1.58 12.81
N ILE A 238 5.19 -1.86 11.57
CA ILE A 238 5.70 -0.83 10.65
C ILE A 238 4.60 0.17 10.33
N ALA A 239 3.37 -0.27 10.04
CA ALA A 239 2.25 0.61 9.75
C ALA A 239 1.89 1.48 10.96
N TYR A 240 1.83 0.91 12.18
CA TYR A 240 1.60 1.70 13.39
C TYR A 240 2.67 2.75 13.60
N ILE A 241 3.95 2.36 13.56
CA ILE A 241 5.07 3.28 13.76
C ILE A 241 5.04 4.38 12.70
N ALA A 242 4.85 4.05 11.42
CA ALA A 242 4.82 5.02 10.33
C ALA A 242 3.70 6.03 10.52
N VAL A 243 2.46 5.59 10.70
CA VAL A 243 1.30 6.48 10.84
C VAL A 243 1.46 7.40 12.04
N PHE A 244 1.73 6.86 13.23
CA PHE A 244 1.83 7.68 14.45
C PHE A 244 3.05 8.60 14.44
N SER A 245 4.22 8.11 14.02
CA SER A 245 5.42 8.94 13.97
C SER A 245 5.28 10.08 12.97
N MET A 246 4.75 9.84 11.78
CA MET A 246 4.57 10.87 10.77
C MET A 246 3.57 11.95 11.24
N ILE A 247 2.46 11.56 11.86
CA ILE A 247 1.49 12.52 12.41
C ILE A 247 2.15 13.36 13.52
N ILE A 248 2.80 12.74 14.48
CA ILE A 248 3.42 13.46 15.61
C ILE A 248 4.53 14.38 15.11
N LEU A 249 5.43 13.88 14.28
CA LEU A 249 6.58 14.64 13.79
C LEU A 249 6.15 15.85 12.95
N THR A 250 5.17 15.67 12.06
CA THR A 250 4.68 16.77 11.21
C THR A 250 3.88 17.80 12.00
N LEU A 251 3.05 17.40 12.97
CA LEU A 251 2.31 18.31 13.84
C LEU A 251 3.22 19.16 14.71
N THR A 252 4.25 18.55 15.29
CA THR A 252 5.21 19.24 16.15
C THR A 252 6.27 19.99 15.34
N GLY A 253 6.47 19.62 14.08
CA GLY A 253 7.56 20.12 13.23
C GLY A 253 8.92 19.54 13.63
N TRP A 254 8.95 18.44 14.39
CA TRP A 254 10.20 17.77 14.81
C TRP A 254 10.85 16.98 13.68
N ASP A 255 10.13 16.69 12.61
CA ASP A 255 10.68 16.07 11.39
C ASP A 255 11.87 16.85 10.82
N ARG A 256 11.93 18.19 11.01
CA ARG A 256 13.06 19.02 10.60
C ARG A 256 14.41 18.68 11.27
N PHE A 257 14.37 18.02 12.43
CA PHE A 257 15.57 17.60 13.17
C PHE A 257 16.05 16.20 12.80
N ILE A 258 15.27 15.47 12.00
CA ILE A 258 15.62 14.11 11.57
C ILE A 258 16.36 14.23 10.22
N PRO A 259 17.68 13.89 10.16
CA PRO A 259 18.41 13.88 8.90
C PRO A 259 17.78 12.88 7.92
N LYS A 260 17.61 13.30 6.66
CA LYS A 260 17.07 12.45 5.59
C LYS A 260 15.65 11.91 5.89
N PHE A 261 14.84 12.66 6.64
CA PHE A 261 13.41 12.34 6.74
C PHE A 261 12.77 12.36 5.35
N ALA A 262 11.90 11.40 5.07
CA ALA A 262 11.37 11.17 3.72
C ALA A 262 10.53 12.32 3.15
N LEU A 263 10.00 13.20 4.02
CA LEU A 263 9.23 14.36 3.59
C LEU A 263 10.16 15.53 3.19
N PRO A 264 9.80 16.32 2.15
CA PRO A 264 10.41 17.62 1.90
C PRO A 264 10.37 18.49 3.16
N ARG A 265 11.39 19.33 3.35
CA ARG A 265 11.45 20.22 4.52
C ARG A 265 10.25 21.15 4.56
N GLU A 266 9.78 21.45 5.77
CA GLU A 266 8.70 22.39 5.99
C GLU A 266 9.10 23.79 5.47
N PRO A 267 8.38 24.34 4.47
CA PRO A 267 8.68 25.66 3.92
C PRO A 267 8.20 26.76 4.86
N LYS A 268 8.69 27.99 4.64
CA LYS A 268 8.28 29.18 5.39
C LYS A 268 6.98 29.75 4.82
N VAL A 269 5.87 29.25 5.30
CA VAL A 269 4.53 29.59 4.81
C VAL A 269 3.60 29.98 5.95
N ARG A 270 2.55 30.74 5.65
CA ARG A 270 1.50 31.13 6.61
C ARG A 270 0.11 30.89 6.04
N LEU A 271 -0.86 30.80 6.92
CA LEU A 271 -2.26 30.84 6.50
C LEU A 271 -2.65 32.25 6.02
N LYS A 272 -3.54 32.31 5.03
CA LYS A 272 -4.21 33.53 4.59
C LYS A 272 -5.11 34.06 5.71
N THR A 273 -5.21 35.36 5.81
CA THR A 273 -6.23 36.02 6.64
C THR A 273 -7.61 35.88 5.99
N LYS A 274 -8.67 36.13 6.76
CA LYS A 274 -10.03 36.08 6.21
C LYS A 274 -10.25 37.14 5.12
N GLU A 275 -9.56 38.26 5.21
CA GLU A 275 -9.61 39.35 4.24
C GLU A 275 -8.93 38.96 2.93
N GLU A 276 -7.76 38.28 3.00
CA GLU A 276 -7.06 37.76 1.83
C GLU A 276 -7.89 36.68 1.10
N ILE A 277 -8.54 35.78 1.85
CA ILE A 277 -9.42 34.75 1.25
C ILE A 277 -10.62 35.41 0.55
N ALA A 278 -11.24 36.40 1.19
CA ALA A 278 -12.38 37.12 0.61
C ALA A 278 -11.98 37.93 -0.65
N ALA A 279 -10.77 38.52 -0.66
CA ALA A 279 -10.24 39.20 -1.81
C ALA A 279 -9.97 38.26 -2.99
N ASP A 280 -9.41 37.07 -2.73
CA ASP A 280 -9.18 36.05 -3.75
C ASP A 280 -10.51 35.53 -4.33
N GLU A 281 -11.51 35.32 -3.48
CA GLU A 281 -12.85 34.91 -3.93
C GLU A 281 -13.52 35.97 -4.82
N ALA A 282 -13.39 37.23 -4.45
CA ALA A 282 -13.91 38.37 -5.25
C ALA A 282 -13.23 38.45 -6.61
N ALA A 283 -11.91 38.22 -6.68
CA ALA A 283 -11.14 38.24 -7.93
C ALA A 283 -11.48 37.09 -8.90
N LEU A 284 -12.00 35.98 -8.39
CA LEU A 284 -12.41 34.82 -9.21
C LEU A 284 -13.79 34.99 -9.87
N HIS A 285 -14.55 36.00 -9.44
CA HIS A 285 -15.90 36.32 -9.96
C HIS A 285 -15.93 37.51 -10.93
N VAL A 286 -14.77 38.08 -11.26
CA VAL A 286 -14.55 39.10 -12.28
C VAL A 286 -13.96 38.48 -13.53
#